data_2e1534bc79b13524cbb9b31be1f81162
#
_entry.id   2e1534bc79b13524cbb9b31be1f81162
#
_cell.length_a   1.000
_cell.length_b   1.000
_cell.length_c   1.000
_cell.angle_alpha   90.00
_cell.angle_beta   90.00
_cell.angle_gamma   90.00
#
_symmetry.space_group_name_H-M   'P 1'
#
loop_
_entity.id
_entity.type
_entity.pdbx_description
1 polymer ?
#
loop_
_entity_poly.entity_id
_entity_poly.type
_entity_poly.pdbx_seq_one_letter_code
_entity_poly.pdbx_strand_id
1 'polypeptide(L)'
;MKRLNLIILSVFNLFFGCKTNTDLSSEEIIYAENNYEFDRTIKLNIYSDSTYIFTSSEKDPRYEKIEKFKGFCFKRLDTIYFKPFEFELTDSEKAVIKNNFIEFIDGKYPLRIKIKKTNFPLKEEAYSEKQDSYSTFTFNSKFYDCFKEDVKPYDLSEKEINELEILLIKCIEENKSKMTRPITEYQKQVIAVKNLQGEIEVWVNCNCKEKNDEFQYSILDYNDGGDCHFNLKINLSKNTYSELYINGEA
;
A
#
# COMPACT_ATOMS: atom_id res chain seq x y z
N MET A 1 44.05 -60.83 -14.17
CA MET A 1 43.62 -60.56 -12.79
C MET A 1 42.42 -59.60 -12.82
N LYS A 2 41.19 -60.10 -12.69
CA LYS A 2 39.92 -59.34 -12.70
C LYS A 2 39.54 -59.05 -11.26
N ARG A 3 39.42 -57.77 -10.88
CA ARG A 3 38.92 -57.35 -9.60
C ARG A 3 37.41 -57.29 -9.62
N LEU A 4 36.80 -58.06 -8.74
CA LEU A 4 35.37 -58.17 -8.50
C LEU A 4 34.94 -56.98 -7.59
N ASN A 5 34.11 -56.09 -8.10
CA ASN A 5 33.51 -55.01 -7.28
C ASN A 5 32.27 -55.56 -6.58
N LEU A 6 32.33 -55.61 -5.27
CA LEU A 6 31.23 -55.98 -4.39
C LEU A 6 30.27 -54.78 -4.23
N ILE A 7 29.06 -54.92 -4.74
CA ILE A 7 27.99 -53.93 -4.53
C ILE A 7 27.31 -54.27 -3.22
N ILE A 8 27.48 -53.41 -2.21
CA ILE A 8 26.76 -53.49 -0.93
C ILE A 8 25.40 -52.83 -1.13
N LEU A 9 24.36 -53.64 -1.11
CA LEU A 9 22.95 -53.23 -1.14
C LEU A 9 22.55 -52.86 0.30
N SER A 10 22.49 -51.55 0.64
CA SER A 10 21.97 -51.10 1.94
C SER A 10 20.46 -51.13 1.90
N VAL A 11 19.88 -52.00 2.72
CA VAL A 11 18.44 -52.09 2.98
C VAL A 11 18.03 -50.90 3.85
N PHE A 12 17.29 -50.00 3.23
CA PHE A 12 16.71 -48.84 3.94
C PHE A 12 15.45 -49.33 4.71
N ASN A 13 15.60 -49.47 6.02
CA ASN A 13 14.45 -49.73 6.89
C ASN A 13 13.55 -48.51 6.93
N LEU A 14 12.39 -48.58 6.29
CA LEU A 14 11.30 -47.62 6.40
C LEU A 14 10.66 -47.79 7.78
N PHE A 15 11.10 -47.00 8.76
CA PHE A 15 10.31 -46.79 9.97
C PHE A 15 9.10 -45.92 9.63
N PHE A 16 7.94 -46.53 9.51
CA PHE A 16 6.66 -45.84 9.59
C PHE A 16 6.49 -45.31 11.03
N GLY A 17 7.04 -44.16 11.31
CA GLY A 17 6.69 -43.36 12.46
C GLY A 17 5.26 -42.88 12.31
N CYS A 18 4.35 -43.39 13.13
CA CYS A 18 3.03 -42.83 13.31
C CYS A 18 3.19 -41.39 13.75
N LYS A 19 3.03 -40.40 12.84
CA LYS A 19 2.93 -39.00 13.22
C LYS A 19 1.61 -38.83 13.96
N THR A 20 1.68 -38.68 15.27
CA THR A 20 0.63 -38.03 16.01
C THR A 20 0.38 -36.68 15.38
N ASN A 21 -0.79 -36.48 14.76
CA ASN A 21 -1.27 -35.16 14.36
C ASN A 21 -1.46 -34.34 15.65
N THR A 22 -0.41 -33.66 16.06
CA THR A 22 -0.59 -32.42 16.78
C THR A 22 -1.08 -31.42 15.72
N ASP A 23 -2.35 -31.03 15.78
CA ASP A 23 -2.86 -29.84 15.13
C ASP A 23 -2.05 -28.65 15.64
N LEU A 24 -0.90 -28.39 15.03
CA LEU A 24 -0.20 -27.14 15.14
C LEU A 24 -1.07 -26.16 14.33
N SER A 25 -2.01 -25.51 15.03
CA SER A 25 -2.71 -24.36 14.46
C SER A 25 -1.63 -23.37 14.06
N SER A 26 -1.53 -23.07 12.76
CA SER A 26 -0.57 -22.10 12.23
C SER A 26 -0.79 -20.75 12.94
N GLU A 27 0.30 -20.16 13.44
CA GLU A 27 0.25 -18.89 14.15
C GLU A 27 -0.06 -17.76 13.16
N GLU A 28 -0.99 -16.87 13.52
CA GLU A 28 -1.24 -15.64 12.75
C GLU A 28 -0.04 -14.70 12.90
N ILE A 29 0.60 -14.38 11.78
CA ILE A 29 1.80 -13.54 11.74
C ILE A 29 1.53 -12.13 11.25
N ILE A 30 0.45 -11.92 10.47
CA ILE A 30 -0.06 -10.61 10.07
C ILE A 30 -1.59 -10.64 10.16
N TYR A 31 -2.15 -9.61 10.79
CA TYR A 31 -3.56 -9.23 10.69
C TYR A 31 -3.65 -7.81 10.15
N ALA A 32 -4.39 -7.63 9.05
CA ALA A 32 -4.63 -6.33 8.44
C ALA A 32 -6.13 -6.12 8.17
N GLU A 33 -6.58 -4.85 8.25
CA GLU A 33 -7.99 -4.48 8.10
C GLU A 33 -8.16 -3.14 7.38
N ASN A 34 -9.20 -3.06 6.52
CA ASN A 34 -9.68 -1.84 5.88
C ASN A 34 -11.21 -1.77 6.02
N ASN A 35 -11.72 -0.64 6.56
CA ASN A 35 -13.14 -0.40 6.79
C ASN A 35 -13.67 0.79 5.97
N TYR A 36 -12.89 1.28 5.00
CA TYR A 36 -13.20 2.50 4.22
C TYR A 36 -13.52 2.22 2.75
N GLU A 37 -13.43 0.97 2.30
CA GLU A 37 -13.63 0.63 0.89
C GLU A 37 -15.04 0.14 0.62
N PHE A 38 -15.82 0.90 -0.19
CA PHE A 38 -17.11 0.46 -0.74
C PHE A 38 -18.10 -0.08 0.31
N ASP A 39 -18.22 0.58 1.47
CA ASP A 39 -19.07 0.13 2.58
C ASP A 39 -18.77 -1.31 3.07
N ARG A 40 -17.54 -1.77 2.82
CA ARG A 40 -17.07 -3.10 3.16
C ARG A 40 -16.02 -3.08 4.25
N THR A 41 -16.04 -4.11 5.07
CA THR A 41 -14.90 -4.47 5.92
C THR A 41 -14.05 -5.51 5.21
N ILE A 42 -12.80 -5.19 4.95
CA ILE A 42 -11.83 -6.08 4.33
C ILE A 42 -10.81 -6.51 5.39
N LYS A 43 -10.57 -7.82 5.51
CA LYS A 43 -9.61 -8.41 6.46
C LYS A 43 -8.67 -9.35 5.74
N LEU A 44 -7.39 -9.28 6.09
CA LEU A 44 -6.37 -10.19 5.62
C LEU A 44 -5.60 -10.77 6.81
N ASN A 45 -5.61 -12.09 6.91
CA ASN A 45 -4.85 -12.86 7.88
C ASN A 45 -3.78 -13.66 7.12
N ILE A 46 -2.52 -13.55 7.52
CA ILE A 46 -1.42 -14.36 7.01
C ILE A 46 -0.85 -15.18 8.16
N TYR A 47 -0.57 -16.46 7.91
CA TYR A 47 -0.15 -17.43 8.89
C TYR A 47 1.29 -17.89 8.68
N SER A 48 1.89 -18.46 9.74
CA SER A 48 3.29 -18.91 9.76
C SER A 48 3.59 -20.05 8.78
N ASP A 49 2.59 -20.79 8.33
CA ASP A 49 2.68 -21.83 7.29
C ASP A 49 2.55 -21.28 5.86
N SER A 50 2.59 -19.97 5.70
CA SER A 50 2.40 -19.28 4.43
C SER A 50 0.99 -19.38 3.85
N THR A 51 -0.01 -19.81 4.62
CA THR A 51 -1.41 -19.70 4.21
C THR A 51 -1.95 -18.29 4.47
N TYR A 52 -2.99 -17.90 3.75
CA TYR A 52 -3.72 -16.67 4.02
C TYR A 52 -5.24 -16.89 3.99
N ILE A 53 -5.96 -16.01 4.68
CA ILE A 53 -7.40 -15.85 4.58
C ILE A 53 -7.68 -14.37 4.32
N PHE A 54 -8.32 -14.09 3.19
CA PHE A 54 -8.85 -12.77 2.86
C PHE A 54 -10.37 -12.82 2.99
N THR A 55 -10.95 -11.86 3.68
CA THR A 55 -12.39 -11.76 3.89
C THR A 55 -12.88 -10.38 3.49
N SER A 56 -13.90 -10.31 2.63
CA SER A 56 -14.66 -9.11 2.32
C SER A 56 -16.06 -9.27 2.89
N SER A 57 -16.50 -8.32 3.71
CA SER A 57 -17.82 -8.33 4.36
C SER A 57 -18.52 -7.02 4.03
N GLU A 58 -19.62 -7.11 3.30
CA GLU A 58 -20.52 -6.01 2.97
C GLU A 58 -21.78 -6.14 3.81
N LYS A 59 -22.19 -5.07 4.48
CA LYS A 59 -23.36 -5.05 5.32
C LYS A 59 -24.32 -3.94 4.93
N ASP A 60 -25.48 -4.31 4.43
CA ASP A 60 -26.63 -3.43 4.15
C ASP A 60 -27.75 -3.78 5.13
N PRO A 61 -28.68 -2.88 5.50
CA PRO A 61 -29.82 -3.20 6.36
C PRO A 61 -30.69 -4.39 5.90
N ARG A 62 -30.62 -4.75 4.61
CA ARG A 62 -31.43 -5.81 3.98
C ARG A 62 -30.66 -7.11 3.75
N TYR A 63 -29.31 -7.08 3.74
CA TYR A 63 -28.48 -8.27 3.49
C TYR A 63 -27.09 -8.11 4.11
N GLU A 64 -26.43 -9.24 4.33
CA GLU A 64 -25.01 -9.33 4.64
C GLU A 64 -24.38 -10.30 3.64
N LYS A 65 -23.31 -9.83 2.95
CA LYS A 65 -22.55 -10.65 2.01
C LYS A 65 -21.13 -10.82 2.55
N ILE A 66 -20.71 -12.06 2.74
CA ILE A 66 -19.35 -12.39 3.17
C ILE A 66 -18.69 -13.25 2.09
N GLU A 67 -17.59 -12.78 1.55
CA GLU A 67 -16.73 -13.49 0.61
C GLU A 67 -15.42 -13.86 1.30
N LYS A 68 -14.97 -15.10 1.15
CA LYS A 68 -13.70 -15.58 1.74
C LYS A 68 -12.86 -16.24 0.68
N PHE A 69 -11.63 -15.76 0.55
CA PHE A 69 -10.61 -16.32 -0.33
C PHE A 69 -9.50 -16.90 0.54
N LYS A 70 -8.98 -18.05 0.15
CA LYS A 70 -7.92 -18.77 0.87
C LYS A 70 -6.90 -19.26 -0.12
N GLY A 71 -5.65 -19.27 0.31
CA GLY A 71 -4.56 -19.76 -0.53
C GLY A 71 -3.23 -19.69 0.19
N PHE A 72 -2.17 -19.64 -0.59
CA PHE A 72 -0.81 -19.50 -0.11
C PHE A 72 -0.25 -18.15 -0.52
N CYS A 73 0.60 -17.58 0.33
CA CYS A 73 1.36 -16.39 -0.02
C CYS A 73 2.85 -16.66 0.16
N PHE A 74 3.66 -15.98 -0.66
CA PHE A 74 5.11 -16.04 -0.55
C PHE A 74 5.70 -14.67 -0.88
N LYS A 75 6.81 -14.33 -0.22
CA LYS A 75 7.52 -13.08 -0.45
C LYS A 75 8.68 -13.29 -1.41
N ARG A 76 8.80 -12.42 -2.41
CA ARG A 76 9.96 -12.33 -3.29
C ARG A 76 10.41 -10.88 -3.37
N LEU A 77 11.62 -10.58 -2.88
CA LEU A 77 12.09 -9.22 -2.64
C LEU A 77 11.10 -8.49 -1.69
N ASP A 78 10.58 -7.33 -2.08
CA ASP A 78 9.62 -6.55 -1.31
C ASP A 78 8.15 -6.82 -1.69
N THR A 79 7.91 -7.78 -2.61
CA THR A 79 6.57 -8.13 -3.09
C THR A 79 6.07 -9.43 -2.46
N ILE A 80 4.84 -9.40 -1.98
CA ILE A 80 4.08 -10.57 -1.54
C ILE A 80 3.17 -11.01 -2.69
N TYR A 81 3.16 -12.30 -2.98
CA TYR A 81 2.29 -12.93 -3.98
C TYR A 81 1.25 -13.79 -3.27
N PHE A 82 -0.01 -13.64 -3.63
CA PHE A 82 -1.14 -14.41 -3.12
C PHE A 82 -1.65 -15.36 -4.20
N LYS A 83 -1.82 -16.66 -3.91
CA LYS A 83 -2.23 -17.66 -4.90
C LYS A 83 -3.12 -18.75 -4.31
N PRO A 84 -4.31 -19.01 -4.90
CA PRO A 84 -5.00 -18.10 -5.83
C PRO A 84 -5.51 -16.85 -5.11
N PHE A 85 -5.76 -15.76 -5.83
CA PHE A 85 -6.42 -14.57 -5.30
C PHE A 85 -7.44 -14.08 -6.32
N GLU A 86 -8.73 -14.18 -6.00
CA GLU A 86 -9.84 -13.99 -6.94
C GLU A 86 -10.74 -12.82 -6.53
N PHE A 87 -10.23 -11.89 -5.74
CA PHE A 87 -11.00 -10.72 -5.33
C PHE A 87 -11.12 -9.73 -6.49
N GLU A 88 -12.33 -9.61 -7.04
CA GLU A 88 -12.61 -8.91 -8.29
C GLU A 88 -12.28 -7.41 -8.27
N LEU A 89 -12.37 -6.75 -7.11
CA LEU A 89 -12.14 -5.30 -7.03
C LEU A 89 -10.72 -4.93 -7.43
N THR A 90 -9.69 -5.62 -6.91
CA THR A 90 -8.31 -5.29 -7.25
C THR A 90 -7.75 -6.08 -8.42
N ASP A 91 -8.22 -7.29 -8.68
CA ASP A 91 -7.71 -8.24 -9.68
C ASP A 91 -6.17 -8.45 -9.65
N SER A 92 -5.52 -8.11 -8.53
CA SER A 92 -4.07 -8.27 -8.37
C SER A 92 -3.73 -9.36 -7.37
N GLU A 93 -2.83 -10.24 -7.75
CA GLU A 93 -2.22 -11.24 -6.86
C GLU A 93 -0.97 -10.73 -6.13
N LYS A 94 -0.60 -9.45 -6.32
CA LYS A 94 0.65 -8.88 -5.81
C LYS A 94 0.38 -7.74 -4.85
N ALA A 95 1.12 -7.72 -3.75
CA ALA A 95 1.10 -6.59 -2.82
C ALA A 95 2.51 -6.25 -2.30
N VAL A 96 2.69 -5.04 -1.85
CA VAL A 96 3.88 -4.58 -1.11
C VAL A 96 3.49 -4.19 0.31
N ILE A 97 4.44 -4.28 1.25
CA ILE A 97 4.26 -3.70 2.57
C ILE A 97 4.89 -2.31 2.53
N LYS A 98 4.05 -1.29 2.75
CA LYS A 98 4.46 0.11 2.71
C LYS A 98 3.68 0.90 3.75
N ASN A 99 4.38 1.68 4.57
CA ASN A 99 3.79 2.58 5.55
C ASN A 99 2.71 1.92 6.43
N ASN A 100 3.02 0.75 6.98
CA ASN A 100 2.12 -0.07 7.79
C ASN A 100 0.85 -0.58 7.06
N PHE A 101 0.88 -0.59 5.72
CA PHE A 101 -0.18 -1.14 4.88
C PHE A 101 0.33 -2.32 4.04
N ILE A 102 -0.56 -3.25 3.75
CA ILE A 102 -0.45 -4.17 2.63
C ILE A 102 -1.17 -3.49 1.47
N GLU A 103 -0.41 -3.07 0.46
CA GLU A 103 -0.89 -2.35 -0.70
C GLU A 103 -0.83 -3.25 -1.92
N PHE A 104 -2.01 -3.60 -2.48
CA PHE A 104 -2.11 -4.37 -3.71
C PHE A 104 -1.72 -3.50 -4.90
N ILE A 105 -0.81 -3.99 -5.73
CA ILE A 105 -0.22 -3.25 -6.86
C ILE A 105 -0.53 -3.94 -8.18
N ASP A 106 -0.41 -3.21 -9.29
CA ASP A 106 -0.62 -3.70 -10.68
C ASP A 106 -2.07 -4.16 -11.01
N GLY A 107 -3.01 -4.02 -10.10
CA GLY A 107 -4.42 -4.34 -10.31
C GLY A 107 -5.21 -3.19 -10.93
N LYS A 108 -6.48 -3.43 -11.27
CA LYS A 108 -7.42 -2.41 -11.77
C LYS A 108 -7.67 -1.33 -10.73
N TYR A 109 -7.76 -1.75 -9.46
CA TYR A 109 -8.02 -0.86 -8.33
C TYR A 109 -6.95 -1.07 -7.25
N PRO A 110 -6.29 0.01 -6.80
CA PRO A 110 -5.33 -0.07 -5.70
C PRO A 110 -6.08 -0.30 -4.39
N LEU A 111 -5.84 -1.44 -3.76
CA LEU A 111 -6.41 -1.78 -2.47
C LEU A 111 -5.33 -1.69 -1.39
N ARG A 112 -5.62 -0.96 -0.31
CA ARG A 112 -4.74 -0.83 0.86
C ARG A 112 -5.42 -1.38 2.10
N ILE A 113 -4.69 -2.18 2.86
CA ILE A 113 -5.19 -2.82 4.09
C ILE A 113 -4.20 -2.52 5.21
N LYS A 114 -4.64 -1.78 6.24
CA LYS A 114 -3.77 -1.34 7.35
C LYS A 114 -3.40 -2.53 8.23
N ILE A 115 -2.11 -2.74 8.46
CA ILE A 115 -1.61 -3.77 9.38
C ILE A 115 -1.95 -3.35 10.80
N LYS A 116 -2.74 -4.17 11.49
CA LYS A 116 -3.16 -3.96 12.88
C LYS A 116 -2.29 -4.76 13.86
N LYS A 117 -1.75 -5.90 13.38
CA LYS A 117 -0.88 -6.78 14.17
C LYS A 117 0.12 -7.46 13.25
N THR A 118 1.39 -7.52 13.67
CA THR A 118 2.43 -8.28 12.98
C THR A 118 3.49 -8.76 13.96
N ASN A 119 4.02 -9.96 13.69
CA ASN A 119 5.18 -10.53 14.39
C ASN A 119 6.49 -10.26 13.63
N PHE A 120 6.42 -9.59 12.45
CA PHE A 120 7.60 -9.18 11.71
C PHE A 120 8.01 -7.75 12.08
N PRO A 121 9.32 -7.47 12.15
CA PRO A 121 9.78 -6.10 12.19
C PRO A 121 9.37 -5.44 10.86
N LEU A 122 8.44 -4.50 10.94
CA LEU A 122 8.17 -3.62 9.80
C LEU A 122 9.39 -2.70 9.67
N LYS A 123 9.77 -2.41 8.43
CA LYS A 123 10.83 -1.42 8.16
C LYS A 123 10.37 -0.11 8.82
N GLU A 124 11.22 0.49 9.67
CA GLU A 124 10.92 1.80 10.26
C GLU A 124 10.54 2.76 9.15
N GLU A 125 9.37 3.37 9.30
CA GLU A 125 8.82 4.24 8.28
C GLU A 125 9.61 5.54 8.25
N ALA A 126 9.97 5.98 7.07
CA ALA A 126 10.66 7.26 6.85
C ALA A 126 9.87 8.49 7.36
N TYR A 127 8.64 8.27 7.88
CA TYR A 127 7.69 9.34 8.23
C TYR A 127 7.01 9.16 9.58
N SER A 128 7.60 8.44 10.52
CA SER A 128 6.95 8.11 11.81
C SER A 128 6.37 9.34 12.52
N GLU A 129 7.03 10.51 12.41
CA GLU A 129 6.58 11.76 13.01
C GLU A 129 5.48 12.50 12.22
N LYS A 130 5.29 12.14 10.93
CA LYS A 130 4.34 12.83 10.02
C LYS A 130 3.17 11.95 9.58
N GLN A 131 3.03 10.73 10.12
CA GLN A 131 1.98 9.77 9.72
C GLN A 131 0.55 10.32 9.81
N ASP A 132 0.29 11.18 10.79
CA ASP A 132 -1.03 11.79 10.98
C ASP A 132 -1.38 12.83 9.90
N SER A 133 -0.42 13.21 9.06
CA SER A 133 -0.63 14.24 8.04
C SER A 133 -0.15 13.87 6.65
N TYR A 134 0.50 12.71 6.49
CA TYR A 134 0.97 12.20 5.19
C TYR A 134 0.51 10.77 4.95
N SER A 135 0.07 10.48 3.72
CA SER A 135 -0.14 9.12 3.24
C SER A 135 0.50 8.96 1.87
N THR A 136 1.40 8.00 1.71
CA THR A 136 2.07 7.75 0.43
C THR A 136 1.48 6.53 -0.24
N PHE A 137 1.22 6.62 -1.55
CA PHE A 137 0.64 5.57 -2.37
C PHE A 137 1.64 5.14 -3.46
N THR A 138 1.61 3.88 -3.83
CA THR A 138 2.41 3.38 -4.94
C THR A 138 1.74 3.73 -6.27
N PHE A 139 2.48 4.35 -7.19
CA PHE A 139 1.94 4.67 -8.51
C PHE A 139 1.48 3.41 -9.24
N ASN A 140 0.27 3.44 -9.76
CA ASN A 140 -0.35 2.42 -10.59
C ASN A 140 -0.92 3.08 -11.85
N SER A 141 -0.27 2.89 -12.99
CA SER A 141 -0.64 3.52 -14.26
C SER A 141 -2.01 3.07 -14.80
N LYS A 142 -2.57 1.97 -14.29
CA LYS A 142 -3.92 1.52 -14.66
C LYS A 142 -5.03 2.31 -13.96
N PHE A 143 -4.69 3.00 -12.88
CA PHE A 143 -5.65 3.69 -12.03
C PHE A 143 -5.38 5.19 -11.89
N TYR A 144 -4.10 5.58 -11.66
CA TYR A 144 -3.74 6.98 -11.50
C TYR A 144 -3.29 7.59 -12.83
N ASP A 145 -3.87 8.70 -13.22
CA ASP A 145 -3.54 9.47 -14.43
C ASP A 145 -2.61 10.66 -14.18
N CYS A 146 -2.19 10.83 -12.91
CA CYS A 146 -1.33 11.95 -12.50
C CYS A 146 0.06 11.96 -13.15
N PHE A 147 0.54 10.83 -13.71
CA PHE A 147 1.78 10.72 -14.45
C PHE A 147 1.60 9.97 -15.76
N LYS A 148 2.54 10.19 -16.71
CA LYS A 148 2.60 9.40 -17.95
C LYS A 148 3.07 7.97 -17.68
N GLU A 149 2.78 7.05 -18.60
CA GLU A 149 3.06 5.61 -18.43
C GLU A 149 4.54 5.24 -18.25
N ASP A 150 5.47 6.05 -18.79
CA ASP A 150 6.91 5.75 -18.81
C ASP A 150 7.65 6.16 -17.51
N VAL A 151 7.02 6.02 -16.37
CA VAL A 151 7.61 6.32 -15.06
C VAL A 151 7.68 5.08 -14.17
N LYS A 152 8.55 5.09 -13.16
CA LYS A 152 8.67 4.01 -12.18
C LYS A 152 8.23 4.50 -10.81
N PRO A 153 7.44 3.71 -10.06
CA PRO A 153 7.13 4.01 -8.66
C PRO A 153 8.42 4.29 -7.86
N TYR A 154 8.34 5.25 -6.96
CA TYR A 154 9.45 5.64 -6.12
C TYR A 154 9.00 5.85 -4.68
N ASP A 155 9.80 5.42 -3.71
CA ASP A 155 9.56 5.66 -2.29
C ASP A 155 10.43 6.81 -1.82
N LEU A 156 9.77 7.89 -1.36
CA LEU A 156 10.47 9.06 -0.85
C LEU A 156 11.16 8.72 0.49
N SER A 157 12.36 9.23 0.69
CA SER A 157 13.04 9.26 1.98
C SER A 157 12.47 10.37 2.88
N GLU A 158 12.77 10.30 4.18
CA GLU A 158 12.41 11.38 5.13
C GLU A 158 12.95 12.75 4.69
N LYS A 159 14.18 12.80 4.19
CA LYS A 159 14.77 14.02 3.66
C LYS A 159 13.95 14.59 2.50
N GLU A 160 13.53 13.75 1.56
CA GLU A 160 12.73 14.15 0.39
C GLU A 160 11.32 14.62 0.79
N ILE A 161 10.73 14.05 1.84
CA ILE A 161 9.47 14.56 2.40
C ILE A 161 9.65 15.94 3.03
N ASN A 162 10.76 16.20 3.70
CA ASN A 162 11.04 17.53 4.24
C ASN A 162 11.25 18.55 3.12
N GLU A 163 11.93 18.18 2.04
CA GLU A 163 12.08 19.01 0.83
C GLU A 163 10.72 19.28 0.16
N LEU A 164 9.87 18.24 0.07
CA LEU A 164 8.50 18.36 -0.42
C LEU A 164 7.70 19.39 0.38
N GLU A 165 7.77 19.33 1.72
CA GLU A 165 7.03 20.25 2.61
C GLU A 165 7.48 21.70 2.43
N ILE A 166 8.78 21.96 2.24
CA ILE A 166 9.30 23.29 1.95
C ILE A 166 8.69 23.84 0.66
N LEU A 167 8.58 23.03 -0.39
CA LEU A 167 7.98 23.43 -1.67
C LEU A 167 6.48 23.65 -1.57
N LEU A 168 5.77 22.88 -0.75
CA LEU A 168 4.35 23.10 -0.46
C LEU A 168 4.12 24.43 0.28
N ILE A 169 4.94 24.74 1.28
CA ILE A 169 4.89 26.04 1.99
C ILE A 169 5.12 27.18 0.99
N LYS A 170 6.14 27.08 0.16
CA LYS A 170 6.44 28.07 -0.89
C LYS A 170 5.26 28.25 -1.84
N CYS A 171 4.64 27.15 -2.29
CA CYS A 171 3.47 27.20 -3.17
C CYS A 171 2.31 27.98 -2.52
N ILE A 172 1.99 27.68 -1.25
CA ILE A 172 0.93 28.41 -0.51
C ILE A 172 1.28 29.89 -0.38
N GLU A 173 2.53 30.22 -0.06
CA GLU A 173 2.98 31.60 0.11
C GLU A 173 2.89 32.40 -1.19
N GLU A 174 3.25 31.82 -2.32
CA GLU A 174 3.16 32.45 -3.65
C GLU A 174 1.70 32.60 -4.14
N ASN A 175 0.76 31.82 -3.57
CA ASN A 175 -0.65 31.80 -3.94
C ASN A 175 -1.61 32.27 -2.83
N LYS A 176 -1.15 33.10 -1.88
CA LYS A 176 -1.90 33.58 -0.72
C LYS A 176 -3.25 34.22 -1.02
N SER A 177 -3.44 34.75 -2.21
CA SER A 177 -4.74 35.34 -2.62
C SER A 177 -5.84 34.28 -2.83
N LYS A 178 -5.46 33.01 -2.99
CA LYS A 178 -6.37 31.87 -3.24
C LYS A 178 -6.26 30.77 -2.18
N MET A 179 -5.18 30.77 -1.42
CA MET A 179 -4.87 29.73 -0.43
C MET A 179 -4.61 30.41 0.91
N THR A 180 -5.59 30.37 1.81
CA THR A 180 -5.58 31.13 3.06
C THR A 180 -5.09 30.34 4.25
N ARG A 181 -5.03 29.00 4.14
CA ARG A 181 -4.69 28.08 5.22
C ARG A 181 -3.21 27.73 5.23
N PRO A 182 -2.58 27.58 6.40
CA PRO A 182 -1.21 27.09 6.49
C PRO A 182 -1.16 25.59 6.15
N ILE A 183 -0.02 25.11 5.65
CA ILE A 183 0.18 23.70 5.23
C ILE A 183 -0.09 22.69 6.36
N THR A 184 0.03 23.11 7.62
CA THR A 184 -0.21 22.28 8.81
C THR A 184 -1.68 21.91 9.00
N GLU A 185 -2.61 22.63 8.37
CA GLU A 185 -4.04 22.32 8.40
C GLU A 185 -4.48 21.28 7.35
N TYR A 186 -3.55 20.84 6.49
CA TYR A 186 -3.84 19.84 5.47
C TYR A 186 -3.29 18.46 5.84
N GLN A 187 -4.02 17.43 5.47
CA GLN A 187 -3.52 16.08 5.24
C GLN A 187 -3.11 15.94 3.77
N LYS A 188 -2.02 15.22 3.51
CA LYS A 188 -1.39 15.13 2.19
C LYS A 188 -1.33 13.68 1.75
N GLN A 189 -1.79 13.43 0.54
CA GLN A 189 -1.68 12.16 -0.15
C GLN A 189 -0.65 12.30 -1.25
N VAL A 190 0.31 11.38 -1.31
CA VAL A 190 1.52 11.55 -2.11
C VAL A 190 1.73 10.33 -2.99
N ILE A 191 1.94 10.56 -4.28
CA ILE A 191 2.40 9.57 -5.24
C ILE A 191 3.72 10.06 -5.80
N ALA A 192 4.79 9.28 -5.65
CA ALA A 192 6.11 9.65 -6.17
C ALA A 192 6.57 8.65 -7.22
N VAL A 193 7.27 9.18 -8.22
CA VAL A 193 7.80 8.43 -9.35
C VAL A 193 9.20 8.90 -9.73
N LYS A 194 9.94 8.05 -10.42
CA LYS A 194 11.14 8.40 -11.17
C LYS A 194 10.82 8.42 -12.66
N ASN A 195 11.04 9.57 -13.31
CA ASN A 195 10.88 9.68 -14.75
C ASN A 195 12.07 9.07 -15.53
N LEU A 196 12.00 9.07 -16.85
CA LEU A 196 13.05 8.51 -17.72
C LEU A 196 14.41 9.21 -17.58
N GLN A 197 14.44 10.47 -17.15
CA GLN A 197 15.64 11.25 -16.89
C GLN A 197 16.24 10.96 -15.50
N GLY A 198 15.56 10.11 -14.70
CA GLY A 198 15.95 9.79 -13.33
C GLY A 198 15.53 10.85 -12.31
N GLU A 199 14.75 11.85 -12.71
CA GLU A 199 14.24 12.90 -11.83
C GLU A 199 13.10 12.35 -10.95
N ILE A 200 13.02 12.86 -9.72
CA ILE A 200 11.95 12.50 -8.78
C ILE A 200 10.82 13.50 -8.95
N GLU A 201 9.68 13.00 -9.41
CA GLU A 201 8.43 13.75 -9.54
C GLU A 201 7.40 13.24 -8.54
N VAL A 202 6.67 14.16 -7.94
CA VAL A 202 5.71 13.88 -6.88
C VAL A 202 4.39 14.58 -7.20
N TRP A 203 3.32 13.81 -7.27
CA TRP A 203 1.97 14.37 -7.23
C TRP A 203 1.49 14.41 -5.78
N VAL A 204 0.96 15.56 -5.38
CA VAL A 204 0.48 15.79 -4.01
C VAL A 204 -0.97 16.21 -4.08
N ASN A 205 -1.82 15.53 -3.34
CA ASN A 205 -3.21 15.89 -3.10
C ASN A 205 -3.36 16.35 -1.65
N CYS A 206 -3.72 17.59 -1.45
CA CYS A 206 -3.87 18.23 -0.15
C CYS A 206 -5.36 18.42 0.15
N ASN A 207 -5.79 17.96 1.33
CA ASN A 207 -7.16 18.09 1.78
C ASN A 207 -7.18 18.65 3.20
N CYS A 208 -8.14 19.50 3.56
CA CYS A 208 -8.33 19.94 4.95
C CYS A 208 -8.40 18.71 5.86
N LYS A 209 -7.78 18.81 7.04
CA LYS A 209 -7.76 17.69 7.99
C LYS A 209 -9.18 17.32 8.43
N GLU A 210 -9.50 16.06 8.25
CA GLU A 210 -10.70 15.44 8.77
C GLU A 210 -10.41 14.58 10.00
N LYS A 211 -11.46 14.21 10.73
CA LYS A 211 -11.33 13.39 11.95
C LYS A 211 -11.20 11.89 11.69
N ASN A 212 -11.35 11.49 10.43
CA ASN A 212 -11.25 10.09 10.02
C ASN A 212 -9.89 9.79 9.38
N ASP A 213 -9.58 8.52 9.22
CA ASP A 213 -8.33 8.03 8.63
C ASP A 213 -8.47 7.67 7.14
N GLU A 214 -9.58 8.00 6.49
CA GLU A 214 -9.91 7.59 5.11
C GLU A 214 -8.80 7.97 4.12
N PHE A 215 -8.20 9.15 4.30
CA PHE A 215 -7.08 9.63 3.47
C PHE A 215 -5.86 8.69 3.47
N GLN A 216 -5.76 7.76 4.42
CA GLN A 216 -4.70 6.76 4.46
C GLN A 216 -4.98 5.54 3.58
N TYR A 217 -6.24 5.33 3.19
CA TYR A 217 -6.68 4.12 2.49
C TYR A 217 -6.89 4.32 1.00
N SER A 218 -7.48 5.44 0.59
CA SER A 218 -7.75 5.77 -0.81
C SER A 218 -7.45 7.23 -1.09
N ILE A 219 -7.17 7.58 -2.35
CA ILE A 219 -7.03 8.98 -2.76
C ILE A 219 -8.40 9.64 -2.66
N LEU A 220 -8.47 10.74 -1.93
CA LEU A 220 -9.67 11.55 -1.80
C LEU A 220 -9.84 12.42 -3.05
N ASP A 221 -11.04 12.40 -3.63
CA ASP A 221 -11.39 13.18 -4.81
C ASP A 221 -12.61 14.05 -4.48
N TYR A 222 -12.37 15.35 -4.32
CA TYR A 222 -13.40 16.35 -4.06
C TYR A 222 -13.48 17.32 -5.23
N ASN A 223 -14.69 17.69 -5.63
CA ASN A 223 -14.93 18.60 -6.76
C ASN A 223 -15.14 20.06 -6.35
N ASP A 224 -15.34 20.33 -5.05
CA ASP A 224 -15.61 21.64 -4.48
C ASP A 224 -14.85 21.85 -3.16
N GLY A 225 -15.19 22.88 -2.37
CA GLY A 225 -14.57 23.17 -1.07
C GLY A 225 -13.41 24.16 -1.13
N GLY A 226 -13.18 24.79 -2.29
CA GLY A 226 -12.19 25.86 -2.45
C GLY A 226 -10.79 25.45 -2.04
N ASP A 227 -10.09 26.29 -1.26
CA ASP A 227 -8.72 26.06 -0.82
C ASP A 227 -8.56 24.90 0.20
N CYS A 228 -9.65 24.27 0.63
CA CYS A 228 -9.59 23.02 1.40
C CYS A 228 -9.05 21.84 0.58
N HIS A 229 -9.17 21.91 -0.74
CA HIS A 229 -8.78 20.82 -1.64
C HIS A 229 -7.97 21.38 -2.81
N PHE A 230 -6.73 20.96 -2.89
CA PHE A 230 -5.86 21.31 -4.01
C PHE A 230 -4.86 20.18 -4.31
N ASN A 231 -4.40 20.12 -5.53
CA ASN A 231 -3.32 19.24 -5.92
C ASN A 231 -2.30 19.94 -6.82
N LEU A 232 -1.09 19.40 -6.85
CA LEU A 232 0.00 19.93 -7.66
C LEU A 232 1.03 18.84 -7.95
N LYS A 233 1.91 19.13 -8.93
CA LYS A 233 3.11 18.34 -9.17
C LYS A 233 4.35 19.08 -8.65
N ILE A 234 5.25 18.33 -8.04
CA ILE A 234 6.53 18.80 -7.55
C ILE A 234 7.63 17.98 -8.20
N ASN A 235 8.64 18.64 -8.77
CA ASN A 235 9.87 18.03 -9.21
C ASN A 235 10.95 18.31 -8.16
N LEU A 236 11.23 17.33 -7.30
CA LEU A 236 12.23 17.45 -6.23
C LEU A 236 13.64 17.62 -6.79
N SER A 237 13.97 16.98 -7.92
CA SER A 237 15.28 17.09 -8.55
C SER A 237 15.57 18.50 -9.10
N LYS A 238 14.52 19.25 -9.46
CA LYS A 238 14.61 20.64 -9.96
C LYS A 238 14.22 21.69 -8.92
N ASN A 239 13.73 21.26 -7.77
CA ASN A 239 13.24 22.15 -6.71
C ASN A 239 12.13 23.12 -7.21
N THR A 240 11.17 22.59 -7.99
CA THR A 240 10.07 23.36 -8.60
C THR A 240 8.73 22.68 -8.37
N TYR A 241 7.65 23.46 -8.45
CA TYR A 241 6.29 22.93 -8.52
C TYR A 241 5.58 23.43 -9.79
N SER A 242 4.54 22.71 -10.20
CA SER A 242 3.73 23.00 -11.39
C SER A 242 2.33 22.40 -11.24
N GLU A 243 1.47 22.69 -12.20
CA GLU A 243 0.12 22.10 -12.32
C GLU A 243 -0.69 22.25 -11.02
N LEU A 244 -0.57 23.41 -10.35
CA LEU A 244 -1.41 23.71 -9.19
C LEU A 244 -2.86 23.84 -9.62
N TYR A 245 -3.72 22.98 -9.07
CA TYR A 245 -5.16 23.03 -9.21
C TYR A 245 -5.80 23.20 -7.83
N ILE A 246 -6.62 24.22 -7.68
CA ILE A 246 -7.40 24.50 -6.45
C ILE A 246 -8.85 24.31 -6.81
N ASN A 247 -9.60 23.58 -6.00
CA ASN A 247 -11.02 23.33 -6.24
C ASN A 247 -11.85 24.62 -6.26
N GLY A 248 -12.98 24.57 -6.95
CA GLY A 248 -13.94 25.67 -6.94
C GLY A 248 -14.63 25.85 -5.58
N GLU A 249 -15.13 27.05 -5.32
CA GLU A 249 -16.08 27.30 -4.25
C GLU A 249 -17.47 26.87 -4.74
N ALA A 250 -18.24 26.18 -3.87
CA ALA A 250 -19.63 25.78 -4.16
C ALA A 250 -20.59 26.98 -4.07
#